data_9e0d935c2684e8e072546ca035292cfc
#
_entry.id   9e0d935c2684e8e072546ca035292cfc
#
_cell.length_a   1.000
_cell.length_b   1.000
_cell.length_c   1.000
_cell.angle_alpha   90.00
_cell.angle_beta   90.00
_cell.angle_gamma   90.00
#
_symmetry.space_group_name_H-M   'P 1'
#
loop_
_entity.id
_entity.type
_entity.pdbx_description
1 polymer ?
#
loop_
_entity_poly.entity_id
_entity_poly.type
_entity_poly.pdbx_seq_one_letter_code
_entity_poly.pdbx_strand_id
1 'polypeptide(L)'
;MISEPKRIMVALVAHGDEKPVIEQAVLLANKFEAQLIAIHVHQPVLSQPKGDSELNVTEEIIRNRFTEYGFEQIINDLEIIITKGENIPEKIQQHSNDIDMLVVGHKKMGGFMARVTDSIDEDITNLITCPVLVVRE
;
A
#
# COMPACT_ATOMS: atom_id res chain seq x y z
N MET A 1 -21.65 -13.57 -12.07
CA MET A 1 -20.38 -14.29 -12.20
C MET A 1 -19.24 -13.49 -11.60
N ILE A 2 -18.50 -14.06 -10.67
CA ILE A 2 -17.38 -13.38 -10.02
C ILE A 2 -16.13 -13.58 -10.88
N SER A 3 -15.58 -12.48 -11.39
CA SER A 3 -14.35 -12.53 -12.18
C SER A 3 -13.12 -12.58 -11.27
N GLU A 4 -12.11 -13.32 -11.67
CA GLU A 4 -10.82 -13.29 -10.98
C GLU A 4 -10.21 -11.88 -11.08
N PRO A 5 -9.56 -11.39 -10.02
CA PRO A 5 -8.92 -10.09 -10.09
C PRO A 5 -7.76 -10.10 -11.09
N LYS A 6 -7.70 -9.07 -11.93
CA LYS A 6 -6.63 -8.91 -12.91
C LYS A 6 -5.63 -7.84 -12.52
N ARG A 7 -6.04 -6.90 -11.67
CA ARG A 7 -5.18 -5.83 -11.18
C ARG A 7 -5.35 -5.72 -9.69
N ILE A 8 -4.27 -5.96 -8.96
CA ILE A 8 -4.26 -5.93 -7.50
C ILE A 8 -3.32 -4.81 -7.06
N MET A 9 -3.82 -3.94 -6.17
CA MET A 9 -3.04 -2.83 -5.63
C MET A 9 -2.69 -3.13 -4.18
N VAL A 10 -1.44 -2.87 -3.80
CA VAL A 10 -1.00 -2.92 -2.40
C VAL A 10 -0.58 -1.52 -1.97
N ALA A 11 -1.14 -1.06 -0.85
CA ALA A 11 -0.79 0.24 -0.30
C ALA A 11 0.33 0.07 0.73
N LEU A 12 1.43 0.80 0.53
CA LEU A 12 2.63 0.68 1.35
C LEU A 12 2.94 1.99 2.05
N VAL A 13 3.31 1.91 3.33
CA VAL A 13 3.83 3.07 4.07
C VAL A 13 5.32 3.27 3.82
N ALA A 14 5.99 2.26 3.32
CA ALA A 14 7.41 2.26 2.96
C ALA A 14 8.33 2.48 4.15
N HIS A 15 7.87 2.05 5.32
CA HIS A 15 8.67 2.13 6.54
C HIS A 15 8.23 1.00 7.49
N GLY A 16 9.15 0.55 8.34
CA GLY A 16 8.88 -0.58 9.21
C GLY A 16 8.83 -1.91 8.46
N ASP A 17 8.34 -2.94 9.11
CA ASP A 17 8.22 -4.27 8.50
C ASP A 17 6.91 -4.39 7.76
N GLU A 18 6.99 -4.51 6.46
CA GLU A 18 5.83 -4.68 5.59
C GLU A 18 5.80 -6.06 4.92
N LYS A 19 6.64 -6.98 5.39
CA LYS A 19 6.70 -8.32 4.79
C LYS A 19 5.34 -9.00 4.75
N PRO A 20 4.53 -9.02 5.82
CA PRO A 20 3.24 -9.70 5.77
C PRO A 20 2.30 -9.17 4.68
N VAL A 21 2.18 -7.86 4.54
CA VAL A 21 1.28 -7.29 3.54
C VAL A 21 1.81 -7.49 2.13
N ILE A 22 3.11 -7.32 1.92
CA ILE A 22 3.74 -7.54 0.61
C ILE A 22 3.63 -9.01 0.21
N GLU A 23 3.92 -9.92 1.14
CA GLU A 23 3.82 -11.36 0.88
C GLU A 23 2.42 -11.77 0.44
N GLN A 24 1.38 -11.29 1.12
CA GLN A 24 0.01 -11.57 0.72
C GLN A 24 -0.33 -11.02 -0.66
N ALA A 25 0.11 -9.79 -0.94
CA ALA A 25 -0.15 -9.18 -2.24
C ALA A 25 0.53 -9.95 -3.37
N VAL A 26 1.79 -10.34 -3.17
CA VAL A 26 2.54 -11.12 -4.16
C VAL A 26 1.91 -12.49 -4.36
N LEU A 27 1.52 -13.16 -3.27
CA LEU A 27 0.87 -14.47 -3.33
C LEU A 27 -0.41 -14.41 -4.17
N LEU A 28 -1.24 -13.39 -3.91
CA LEU A 28 -2.50 -13.24 -4.65
C LEU A 28 -2.26 -12.89 -6.12
N ALA A 29 -1.30 -11.99 -6.39
CA ALA A 29 -0.96 -11.63 -7.76
C ALA A 29 -0.48 -12.84 -8.55
N ASN A 30 0.35 -13.67 -7.94
CA ASN A 30 0.85 -14.90 -8.59
C ASN A 30 -0.28 -15.91 -8.81
N LYS A 31 -1.13 -16.10 -7.82
CA LYS A 31 -2.21 -17.07 -7.87
C LYS A 31 -3.22 -16.76 -8.97
N PHE A 32 -3.56 -15.48 -9.13
CA PHE A 32 -4.54 -15.03 -10.12
C PHE A 32 -3.90 -14.58 -11.43
N GLU A 33 -2.58 -14.65 -11.54
CA GLU A 33 -1.83 -14.11 -12.68
C GLU A 33 -2.21 -12.65 -12.93
N ALA A 34 -2.31 -11.87 -11.84
CA ALA A 34 -2.72 -10.49 -11.86
C ALA A 34 -1.51 -9.54 -11.92
N GLN A 35 -1.74 -8.37 -12.47
CA GLN A 35 -0.78 -7.26 -12.39
C GLN A 35 -0.77 -6.73 -10.97
N LEU A 36 0.41 -6.57 -10.39
CA LEU A 36 0.56 -5.97 -9.06
C LEU A 36 0.97 -4.52 -9.18
N ILE A 37 0.26 -3.65 -8.45
CA ILE A 37 0.54 -2.22 -8.38
C ILE A 37 0.84 -1.88 -6.92
N ALA A 38 2.00 -1.29 -6.66
CA ALA A 38 2.34 -0.79 -5.32
C ALA A 38 2.12 0.72 -5.30
N ILE A 39 1.30 1.20 -4.37
CA ILE A 39 1.08 2.63 -4.21
C ILE A 39 1.62 3.10 -2.87
N HIS A 40 2.34 4.21 -2.89
CA HIS A 40 2.78 4.91 -1.70
C HIS A 40 2.28 6.35 -1.75
N VAL A 41 1.60 6.77 -0.69
CA VAL A 41 1.13 8.15 -0.55
C VAL A 41 2.00 8.85 0.47
N HIS A 42 2.76 9.83 0.02
CA HIS A 42 3.55 10.68 0.92
C HIS A 42 2.64 11.72 1.53
N GLN A 43 2.49 11.65 2.85
CA GLN A 43 1.70 12.62 3.61
C GLN A 43 2.65 13.66 4.19
N PRO A 44 2.54 14.93 3.75
CA PRO A 44 3.39 15.97 4.35
C PRO A 44 3.02 16.16 5.82
N VAL A 45 4.02 16.11 6.70
CA VAL A 45 3.81 16.35 8.13
C VAL A 45 4.22 17.79 8.40
N LEU A 46 3.24 18.66 8.61
CA LEU A 46 3.46 20.09 8.82
C LEU A 46 4.16 20.41 10.14
N SER A 47 4.21 19.45 11.07
CA SER A 47 4.75 19.67 12.41
C SER A 47 6.15 19.11 12.62
N GLN A 48 6.80 18.57 11.59
CA GLN A 48 8.16 18.06 11.76
C GLN A 48 9.16 19.22 11.75
N PRO A 49 10.13 19.21 12.68
CA PRO A 49 11.19 20.22 12.66
C PRO A 49 11.95 20.17 11.33
N LYS A 50 12.26 21.34 10.80
CA LYS A 50 13.12 21.44 9.61
C LYS A 50 14.47 20.78 9.90
N GLY A 51 14.82 19.78 9.14
CA GLY A 51 16.08 19.06 9.27
C GLY A 51 15.95 17.59 9.54
N ASP A 52 14.78 17.11 9.96
CA ASP A 52 14.51 15.69 9.88
C ASP A 52 14.30 15.37 8.41
N SER A 53 15.23 14.63 7.84
CA SER A 53 15.13 14.21 6.46
C SER A 53 13.80 13.49 6.27
N GLU A 54 12.86 14.15 5.63
CA GLU A 54 11.75 13.44 5.04
C GLU A 54 12.38 12.39 4.13
N LEU A 55 12.20 11.13 4.51
CA LEU A 55 12.59 10.05 3.64
C LEU A 55 11.72 10.16 2.39
N ASN A 56 12.30 10.73 1.34
CA ASN A 56 11.67 10.72 0.04
C ASN A 56 11.65 9.28 -0.45
N VAL A 57 10.50 8.66 -0.35
CA VAL A 57 10.32 7.31 -0.87
C VAL A 57 10.32 7.39 -2.39
N THR A 58 11.20 6.62 -3.00
CA THR A 58 11.33 6.53 -4.45
C THR A 58 10.86 5.17 -4.93
N GLU A 59 10.67 5.03 -6.24
CA GLU A 59 10.37 3.73 -6.82
C GLU A 59 11.45 2.71 -6.51
N GLU A 60 12.71 3.14 -6.51
CA GLU A 60 13.83 2.27 -6.20
C GLU A 60 13.74 1.71 -4.77
N ILE A 61 13.36 2.55 -3.80
CA ILE A 61 13.18 2.12 -2.42
C ILE A 61 12.09 1.03 -2.34
N ILE A 62 10.99 1.22 -3.06
CA ILE A 62 9.91 0.23 -3.07
C ILE A 62 10.37 -1.07 -3.73
N ARG A 63 11.04 -0.99 -4.88
CA ARG A 63 11.59 -2.19 -5.54
C ARG A 63 12.54 -2.94 -4.63
N ASN A 64 13.40 -2.22 -3.92
CA ASN A 64 14.35 -2.83 -2.99
C ASN A 64 13.65 -3.56 -1.85
N ARG A 65 12.50 -3.08 -1.38
CA ARG A 65 11.73 -3.80 -0.37
C ARG A 65 11.27 -5.16 -0.86
N PHE A 66 10.75 -5.21 -2.08
CA PHE A 66 10.34 -6.49 -2.67
C PHE A 66 11.54 -7.44 -2.80
N THR A 67 12.68 -6.92 -3.22
CA THR A 67 13.92 -7.70 -3.32
C THR A 67 14.36 -8.23 -1.95
N GLU A 68 14.36 -7.37 -0.93
CA GLU A 68 14.77 -7.75 0.42
C GLU A 68 13.89 -8.86 1.00
N TYR A 69 12.60 -8.87 0.65
CA TYR A 69 11.68 -9.90 1.11
C TYR A 69 11.68 -11.16 0.23
N GLY A 70 12.53 -11.20 -0.81
CA GLY A 70 12.70 -12.38 -1.65
C GLY A 70 11.78 -12.44 -2.87
N PHE A 71 11.22 -11.30 -3.28
CA PHE A 71 10.26 -11.24 -4.37
C PHE A 71 10.80 -10.54 -5.61
N GLU A 72 12.08 -10.66 -5.88
CA GLU A 72 12.72 -10.01 -7.02
C GLU A 72 12.13 -10.43 -8.36
N GLN A 73 11.50 -11.58 -8.44
CA GLN A 73 10.91 -12.07 -9.69
C GLN A 73 9.74 -11.24 -10.18
N ILE A 74 9.02 -10.58 -9.27
CA ILE A 74 7.84 -9.77 -9.64
C ILE A 74 8.21 -8.35 -10.05
N ILE A 75 9.43 -7.92 -9.79
CA ILE A 75 9.84 -6.50 -9.93
C ILE A 75 9.67 -5.99 -11.37
N ASN A 76 9.96 -6.83 -12.36
CA ASN A 76 9.89 -6.41 -13.76
C ASN A 76 8.47 -6.07 -14.19
N ASP A 77 7.48 -6.70 -13.58
CA ASP A 77 6.06 -6.48 -13.90
C ASP A 77 5.36 -5.59 -12.88
N LEU A 78 6.08 -5.14 -11.86
CA LEU A 78 5.52 -4.31 -10.79
C LEU A 78 5.34 -2.88 -11.25
N GLU A 79 4.11 -2.39 -11.18
CA GLU A 79 3.81 -0.99 -11.40
C GLU A 79 3.89 -0.27 -10.05
N ILE A 80 4.56 0.87 -10.00
CA ILE A 80 4.74 1.63 -8.77
C ILE A 80 4.16 3.03 -8.96
N ILE A 81 3.31 3.44 -8.02
CA ILE A 81 2.70 4.77 -8.00
C ILE A 81 3.15 5.45 -6.72
N ILE A 82 3.77 6.62 -6.86
CA ILE A 82 4.15 7.46 -5.73
C ILE A 82 3.42 8.79 -5.89
N THR A 83 2.64 9.16 -4.89
CA THR A 83 1.86 10.38 -4.93
C THR A 83 1.93 11.10 -3.57
N LYS A 84 1.48 12.34 -3.53
CA LYS A 84 1.46 13.15 -2.31
C LYS A 84 0.05 13.61 -2.01
N GLY A 85 -0.29 13.69 -0.73
CA GLY A 85 -1.56 14.24 -0.31
C GLY A 85 -1.76 14.11 1.18
N GLU A 86 -2.60 14.97 1.73
CA GLU A 86 -2.92 14.95 3.15
C GLU A 86 -3.90 13.83 3.48
N ASN A 87 -4.76 13.46 2.54
CA ASN A 87 -5.76 12.42 2.73
C ASN A 87 -5.33 11.17 1.96
N ILE A 88 -4.77 10.21 2.68
CA ILE A 88 -4.27 8.96 2.10
C ILE A 88 -5.38 8.16 1.41
N PRO A 89 -6.54 7.90 2.05
CA PRO A 89 -7.61 7.14 1.39
C PRO A 89 -8.10 7.77 0.10
N GLU A 90 -8.22 9.09 0.07
CA GLU A 90 -8.64 9.80 -1.13
C GLU A 90 -7.65 9.64 -2.28
N LYS A 91 -6.34 9.69 -1.97
CA LYS A 91 -5.31 9.49 -2.99
C LYS A 91 -5.32 8.06 -3.52
N ILE A 92 -5.52 7.08 -2.65
CA ILE A 92 -5.66 5.69 -3.08
C ILE A 92 -6.88 5.55 -3.99
N GLN A 93 -8.01 6.15 -3.61
CA GLN A 93 -9.22 6.13 -4.43
C GLN A 93 -8.98 6.68 -5.83
N GLN A 94 -8.27 7.80 -5.94
CA GLN A 94 -7.97 8.42 -7.23
C GLN A 94 -7.22 7.49 -8.19
N HIS A 95 -6.45 6.57 -7.66
CA HIS A 95 -5.63 5.63 -8.45
C HIS A 95 -6.22 4.23 -8.52
N SER A 96 -7.42 4.01 -8.00
CA SER A 96 -7.99 2.66 -7.88
C SER A 96 -9.13 2.38 -8.86
N ASN A 97 -9.38 3.24 -9.84
CA ASN A 97 -10.53 3.11 -10.76
C ASN A 97 -10.51 1.81 -11.57
N ASP A 98 -9.33 1.32 -11.91
CA ASP A 98 -9.17 0.11 -12.71
C ASP A 98 -8.61 -1.06 -11.87
N ILE A 99 -8.71 -0.96 -10.55
CA ILE A 99 -8.20 -1.96 -9.61
C ILE A 99 -9.33 -2.90 -9.20
N ASP A 100 -9.02 -4.19 -9.19
CA ASP A 100 -9.99 -5.24 -8.84
C ASP A 100 -9.93 -5.64 -7.38
N MET A 101 -8.82 -5.38 -6.70
CA MET A 101 -8.64 -5.67 -5.28
C MET A 101 -7.57 -4.76 -4.69
N LEU A 102 -7.80 -4.26 -3.48
CA LEU A 102 -6.83 -3.48 -2.73
C LEU A 102 -6.38 -4.30 -1.52
N VAL A 103 -5.06 -4.35 -1.30
CA VAL A 103 -4.46 -4.99 -0.13
C VAL A 103 -3.83 -3.91 0.74
N VAL A 104 -4.17 -3.88 2.01
CA VAL A 104 -3.63 -2.92 2.98
C VAL A 104 -3.13 -3.66 4.21
N GLY A 105 -2.08 -3.13 4.81
CA GLY A 105 -1.58 -3.64 6.09
C GLY A 105 -2.22 -2.91 7.25
N HIS A 106 -2.42 -3.61 8.36
CA HIS A 106 -2.90 -3.03 9.59
C HIS A 106 -1.93 -3.38 10.71
N LYS A 107 -1.23 -2.39 11.22
CA LYS A 107 -0.37 -2.56 12.38
C LYS A 107 -1.13 -2.23 13.64
N LYS A 108 -1.07 -3.15 14.60
CA LYS A 108 -1.63 -2.90 15.92
C LYS A 108 -0.63 -2.02 16.67
N MET A 109 -0.92 -0.72 16.71
CA MET A 109 -0.14 0.22 17.48
C MET A 109 -0.90 0.63 18.73
N GLY A 110 -0.20 0.84 19.83
CA GLY A 110 -0.82 1.29 21.07
C GLY A 110 -1.13 2.79 21.06
N GLY A 111 -2.16 3.21 21.79
CA GLY A 111 -2.44 4.61 22.08
C GLY A 111 -2.94 5.42 20.89
N PHE A 112 -2.42 6.62 20.75
CA PHE A 112 -2.87 7.59 19.75
C PHE A 112 -2.71 7.08 18.31
N MET A 113 -1.62 6.41 18.04
CA MET A 113 -1.33 5.93 16.69
C MET A 113 -2.32 4.86 16.22
N ALA A 114 -2.83 4.04 17.13
CA ALA A 114 -3.84 3.05 16.81
C ALA A 114 -5.11 3.69 16.29
N ARG A 115 -5.54 4.80 16.88
CA ARG A 115 -6.75 5.52 16.45
C ARG A 115 -6.59 6.10 15.05
N VAL A 116 -5.43 6.64 14.74
CA VAL A 116 -5.15 7.21 13.42
C VAL A 116 -5.19 6.10 12.36
N THR A 117 -4.57 4.96 12.64
CA THR A 117 -4.55 3.82 11.73
C THR A 117 -5.96 3.27 11.50
N ASP A 118 -6.75 3.11 12.56
CA ASP A 118 -8.12 2.62 12.46
C ASP A 118 -8.99 3.56 11.62
N SER A 119 -8.81 4.87 11.78
CA SER A 119 -9.53 5.87 10.99
C SER A 119 -9.19 5.78 9.51
N ILE A 120 -7.93 5.56 9.17
CA ILE A 120 -7.51 5.39 7.77
C ILE A 120 -8.14 4.14 7.17
N ASP A 121 -8.14 3.03 7.89
CA ASP A 121 -8.73 1.77 7.42
C ASP A 121 -10.24 1.91 7.20
N GLU A 122 -10.93 2.60 8.10
CA GLU A 122 -12.36 2.87 7.98
C GLU A 122 -12.66 3.74 6.75
N ASP A 123 -11.88 4.79 6.54
CA ASP A 123 -12.05 5.67 5.39
C ASP A 123 -11.78 4.93 4.09
N ILE A 124 -10.79 4.04 4.07
CA ILE A 124 -10.51 3.23 2.89
C ILE A 124 -11.71 2.36 2.55
N THR A 125 -12.32 1.68 3.52
CA THR A 125 -13.47 0.83 3.25
C THR A 125 -14.69 1.61 2.79
N ASN A 126 -14.81 2.87 3.18
CA ASN A 126 -15.91 3.72 2.76
C ASN A 126 -15.72 4.30 1.36
N LEU A 127 -14.48 4.59 0.95
CA LEU A 127 -14.18 5.26 -0.30
C LEU A 127 -13.88 4.31 -1.46
N ILE A 128 -13.30 3.15 -1.16
CA ILE A 128 -12.87 2.21 -2.18
C ILE A 128 -14.02 1.29 -2.58
N THR A 129 -14.25 1.13 -3.87
CA THR A 129 -15.36 0.36 -4.39
C THR A 129 -15.03 -1.10 -4.69
N CYS A 130 -13.76 -1.46 -4.75
CA CYS A 130 -13.35 -2.85 -4.94
C CYS A 130 -13.17 -3.56 -3.59
N PRO A 131 -13.09 -4.90 -3.58
CA PRO A 131 -12.77 -5.63 -2.36
C PRO A 131 -11.45 -5.17 -1.75
N VAL A 132 -11.43 -5.09 -0.43
CA VAL A 132 -10.25 -4.69 0.34
C VAL A 132 -9.85 -5.83 1.26
N LEU A 133 -8.62 -6.29 1.13
CA LEU A 133 -8.04 -7.26 2.03
C LEU A 133 -7.15 -6.55 3.04
N VAL A 134 -7.48 -6.68 4.32
CA VAL A 134 -6.69 -6.10 5.42
C VAL A 134 -5.80 -7.20 5.98
N VAL A 135 -4.48 -6.99 5.90
CA VAL A 135 -3.50 -7.96 6.42
C VAL A 135 -2.99 -7.45 7.75
N ARG A 136 -3.15 -8.25 8.79
CA ARG A 136 -2.63 -7.92 10.12
C ARG A 136 -1.14 -8.18 10.18
N GLU A 137 -0.45 -7.22 10.72
CA GLU A 137 1.00 -7.30 10.94
C GLU A 137 1.36 -7.46 12.42
#